data_5652dd4466a6b8ef8b197c2d92ae7d5a
#
_entry.id   5652dd4466a6b8ef8b197c2d92ae7d5a
#
_cell.length_a   1.000
_cell.length_b   1.000
_cell.length_c   1.000
_cell.angle_alpha   90.00
_cell.angle_beta   90.00
_cell.angle_gamma   90.00
#
_symmetry.space_group_name_H-M   'P 1'
#
loop_
_entity.id
_entity.type
_entity.pdbx_description
1 polymer ?
#
loop_
_entity_poly.entity_id
_entity_poly.type
_entity_poly.pdbx_seq_one_letter_code
_entity_poly.pdbx_strand_id
1 'polypeptide(L)'
;MVDSKERQELKEIFRKQLLKYVDLFNSAISTKKGDWIVKGFIDVAKNIYTISVDTKVVSKIMELILFPKFCQFASESGYKMIFCKEQNFYPDISFLDKHDNKFAVDMKSTYRKNGRDVNGMTLGAFTGYFRDRTSKKNITFPYAEYTGHFVLGVIYSRATDAIDERKIYKLGDLRNITSVVKDFKFFIHEKYHIAVDRPGSGNTKNIGSVTNIDKLLAGKGPFTELGEEVFDDYWMYYMTKDMAKAVDLKGAPYRNLGEYRKYKKMKE
;
A
#
# COMPACT_ATOMS: atom_id res chain seq x y z
N MET A 1 -23.17 -15.59 -4.41
CA MET A 1 -22.46 -14.31 -4.28
C MET A 1 -22.87 -13.74 -2.94
N VAL A 2 -21.91 -13.30 -2.13
CA VAL A 2 -22.16 -12.63 -0.84
C VAL A 2 -22.96 -11.35 -1.12
N ASP A 3 -23.99 -11.08 -0.34
CA ASP A 3 -24.79 -9.85 -0.45
C ASP A 3 -23.89 -8.63 -0.19
N SER A 4 -24.21 -7.51 -0.84
CA SER A 4 -23.44 -6.26 -0.75
C SER A 4 -23.28 -5.79 0.71
N LYS A 5 -24.30 -5.93 1.53
CA LYS A 5 -24.27 -5.57 2.95
C LYS A 5 -23.35 -6.52 3.74
N GLU A 6 -23.48 -7.81 3.53
CA GLU A 6 -22.64 -8.84 4.15
C GLU A 6 -21.16 -8.64 3.76
N ARG A 7 -20.89 -8.35 2.47
CA ARG A 7 -19.54 -8.03 1.99
C ARG A 7 -18.95 -6.84 2.73
N GLN A 8 -19.73 -5.78 2.95
CA GLN A 8 -19.25 -4.59 3.67
C GLN A 8 -18.99 -4.88 5.15
N GLU A 9 -19.82 -5.68 5.80
CA GLU A 9 -19.62 -6.13 7.18
C GLU A 9 -18.34 -6.96 7.32
N LEU A 10 -18.10 -7.90 6.42
CA LEU A 10 -16.87 -8.73 6.39
C LEU A 10 -15.61 -7.87 6.23
N LYS A 11 -15.64 -6.87 5.33
CA LYS A 11 -14.53 -5.93 5.14
C LYS A 11 -14.22 -5.14 6.41
N GLU A 12 -15.24 -4.64 7.07
CA GLU A 12 -15.07 -3.85 8.30
C GLU A 12 -14.58 -4.72 9.47
N ILE A 13 -15.06 -5.97 9.60
CA ILE A 13 -14.56 -6.94 10.59
C ILE A 13 -13.06 -7.19 10.36
N PHE A 14 -12.68 -7.55 9.14
CA PHE A 14 -11.27 -7.80 8.81
C PHE A 14 -10.39 -6.58 9.10
N ARG A 15 -10.82 -5.39 8.67
CA ARG A 15 -10.11 -4.14 8.92
C ARG A 15 -9.93 -3.87 10.41
N LYS A 16 -10.99 -4.00 11.20
CA LYS A 16 -10.94 -3.80 12.66
C LYS A 16 -10.01 -4.80 13.36
N GLN A 17 -10.02 -6.05 12.93
CA GLN A 17 -9.11 -7.06 13.45
C GLN A 17 -7.66 -6.69 13.14
N LEU A 18 -7.34 -6.33 11.90
CA LEU A 18 -5.98 -5.96 11.50
C LEU A 18 -5.49 -4.68 12.20
N LEU A 19 -6.39 -3.71 12.45
CA LEU A 19 -6.07 -2.48 13.20
C LEU A 19 -5.61 -2.75 14.63
N LYS A 20 -6.09 -3.81 15.30
CA LYS A 20 -5.66 -4.18 16.66
C LYS A 20 -4.18 -4.58 16.71
N TYR A 21 -3.58 -4.93 15.59
CA TYR A 21 -2.17 -5.33 15.47
C TYR A 21 -1.23 -4.18 15.10
N VAL A 22 -1.74 -2.96 14.93
CA VAL A 22 -0.90 -1.79 14.56
C VAL A 22 0.21 -1.55 15.57
N ASP A 23 -0.06 -1.67 16.87
CA ASP A 23 0.97 -1.50 17.91
C ASP A 23 2.03 -2.60 17.83
N LEU A 24 1.63 -3.84 17.52
CA LEU A 24 2.55 -4.94 17.27
C LEU A 24 3.42 -4.69 16.04
N PHE A 25 2.84 -4.20 14.95
CA PHE A 25 3.59 -3.82 13.74
C PHE A 25 4.56 -2.69 14.04
N ASN A 26 4.13 -1.66 14.75
CA ASN A 26 4.98 -0.53 15.11
C ASN A 26 6.15 -0.98 16.00
N SER A 27 5.89 -1.78 17.03
CA SER A 27 6.93 -2.30 17.91
C SER A 27 7.93 -3.25 17.21
N ALA A 28 7.51 -3.88 16.11
CA ALA A 28 8.38 -4.72 15.31
C ALA A 28 9.39 -3.94 14.48
N ILE A 29 9.10 -2.70 14.10
CA ILE A 29 9.98 -1.89 13.26
C ILE A 29 10.63 -0.70 13.97
N SER A 30 10.11 -0.29 15.13
CA SER A 30 10.60 0.91 15.83
C SER A 30 11.01 0.64 17.28
N THR A 31 11.96 1.43 17.75
CA THR A 31 12.31 1.52 19.18
C THR A 31 11.26 2.34 19.93
N LYS A 32 11.30 2.33 21.26
CA LYS A 32 10.44 3.21 22.09
C LYS A 32 10.64 4.72 21.82
N LYS A 33 11.76 5.12 21.21
CA LYS A 33 12.06 6.50 20.81
C LYS A 33 11.58 6.84 19.40
N GLY A 34 10.96 5.87 18.69
CA GLY A 34 10.50 6.05 17.32
C GLY A 34 11.57 5.81 16.23
N ASP A 35 12.80 5.51 16.61
CA ASP A 35 13.86 5.17 15.65
C ASP A 35 13.63 3.80 15.04
N TRP A 36 14.03 3.61 13.78
CA TRP A 36 14.02 2.29 13.16
C TRP A 36 14.99 1.34 13.87
N ILE A 37 14.53 0.10 14.09
CA ILE A 37 15.36 -0.92 14.75
C ILE A 37 16.51 -1.43 13.86
N VAL A 38 16.37 -1.30 12.54
CA VAL A 38 17.39 -1.77 11.57
C VAL A 38 18.46 -0.70 11.40
N LYS A 39 19.71 -1.10 11.63
CA LYS A 39 20.87 -0.20 11.56
C LYS A 39 21.72 -0.41 10.31
N GLY A 40 21.64 -1.59 9.70
CA GLY A 40 22.46 -1.95 8.56
C GLY A 40 22.39 -3.44 8.23
N PHE A 41 23.17 -3.83 7.24
CA PHE A 41 23.40 -5.22 6.90
C PHE A 41 24.72 -5.69 7.53
N ILE A 42 24.73 -6.92 8.04
CA ILE A 42 25.93 -7.52 8.60
C ILE A 42 26.47 -8.59 7.65
N ASP A 43 27.79 -8.59 7.44
CA ASP A 43 28.48 -9.65 6.71
C ASP A 43 28.99 -10.76 7.65
N VAL A 44 29.55 -11.82 7.07
CA VAL A 44 30.11 -12.96 7.81
C VAL A 44 31.31 -12.58 8.67
N ALA A 45 32.02 -11.50 8.35
CA ALA A 45 33.15 -10.95 9.12
C ALA A 45 32.70 -9.96 10.21
N LYS A 46 31.36 -9.86 10.44
CA LYS A 46 30.73 -8.96 11.43
C LYS A 46 30.94 -7.48 11.14
N ASN A 47 31.14 -7.11 9.88
CA ASN A 47 31.10 -5.74 9.44
C ASN A 47 29.63 -5.33 9.22
N ILE A 48 29.31 -4.08 9.54
CA ILE A 48 27.98 -3.52 9.35
C ILE A 48 28.05 -2.41 8.32
N TYR A 49 27.27 -2.57 7.27
CA TYR A 49 27.09 -1.59 6.19
C TYR A 49 25.75 -0.88 6.42
N THR A 50 25.77 0.45 6.45
CA THR A 50 24.54 1.23 6.67
C THR A 50 23.57 1.07 5.52
N ILE A 51 22.28 1.30 5.82
CA ILE A 51 21.22 1.27 4.83
C ILE A 51 21.07 2.67 4.24
N SER A 52 20.91 2.75 2.94
CA SER A 52 20.54 3.99 2.23
C SER A 52 19.09 4.40 2.55
N VAL A 53 18.78 5.70 2.41
CA VAL A 53 17.41 6.21 2.48
C VAL A 53 16.56 5.87 1.24
N ASP A 54 17.06 4.98 0.36
CA ASP A 54 16.33 4.50 -0.81
C ASP A 54 15.01 3.85 -0.40
N THR A 55 13.93 4.33 -0.99
CA THR A 55 12.57 3.90 -0.61
C THR A 55 12.30 2.43 -0.91
N LYS A 56 12.93 1.85 -1.94
CA LYS A 56 12.75 0.43 -2.28
C LYS A 56 13.41 -0.47 -1.25
N VAL A 57 14.62 -0.10 -0.82
CA VAL A 57 15.35 -0.83 0.23
C VAL A 57 14.58 -0.76 1.55
N VAL A 58 14.19 0.45 1.98
CA VAL A 58 13.42 0.66 3.21
C VAL A 58 12.10 -0.12 3.19
N SER A 59 11.34 -0.04 2.10
CA SER A 59 10.07 -0.77 1.94
C SER A 59 10.28 -2.27 2.04
N LYS A 60 11.27 -2.82 1.34
CA LYS A 60 11.52 -4.27 1.33
C LYS A 60 11.94 -4.82 2.68
N ILE A 61 12.76 -4.08 3.42
CA ILE A 61 13.14 -4.47 4.78
C ILE A 61 11.94 -4.43 5.72
N MET A 62 11.09 -3.39 5.63
CA MET A 62 9.85 -3.33 6.41
C MET A 62 8.93 -4.52 6.15
N GLU A 63 8.74 -4.90 4.88
CA GLU A 63 7.98 -6.10 4.52
C GLU A 63 8.53 -7.35 5.23
N LEU A 64 9.85 -7.58 5.12
CA LEU A 64 10.50 -8.77 5.71
C LEU A 64 10.32 -8.83 7.24
N ILE A 65 10.38 -7.70 7.93
CA ILE A 65 10.19 -7.63 9.38
C ILE A 65 8.72 -7.84 9.77
N LEU A 66 7.79 -7.33 8.96
CA LEU A 66 6.38 -7.42 9.26
C LEU A 66 5.75 -8.77 8.90
N PHE A 67 6.33 -9.56 7.99
CA PHE A 67 5.80 -10.87 7.63
C PHE A 67 5.56 -11.81 8.82
N PRO A 68 6.49 -12.00 9.77
CA PRO A 68 6.22 -12.81 10.97
C PRO A 68 5.04 -12.29 11.80
N LYS A 69 4.81 -10.97 11.80
CA LYS A 69 3.69 -10.35 12.51
C LYS A 69 2.37 -10.55 11.81
N PHE A 70 2.36 -10.61 10.49
CA PHE A 70 1.19 -11.06 9.73
C PHE A 70 0.89 -12.54 9.94
N CYS A 71 1.90 -13.40 10.05
CA CYS A 71 1.71 -14.80 10.42
C CYS A 71 1.03 -14.90 11.79
N GLN A 72 1.48 -14.11 12.77
CA GLN A 72 0.89 -14.05 14.10
C GLN A 72 -0.58 -13.59 14.04
N PHE A 73 -0.85 -12.47 13.33
CA PHE A 73 -2.22 -11.99 13.09
C PHE A 73 -3.11 -13.08 12.48
N ALA A 74 -2.65 -13.74 11.42
CA ALA A 74 -3.41 -14.77 10.73
C ALA A 74 -3.77 -15.92 11.67
N SER A 75 -2.79 -16.43 12.42
CA SER A 75 -2.98 -17.53 13.36
C SER A 75 -3.95 -17.17 14.49
N GLU A 76 -3.79 -15.99 15.11
CA GLU A 76 -4.61 -15.56 16.25
C GLU A 76 -6.02 -15.13 15.84
N SER A 77 -6.21 -14.67 14.60
CA SER A 77 -7.50 -14.20 14.07
C SER A 77 -8.24 -15.24 13.22
N GLY A 78 -7.68 -16.44 13.05
CA GLY A 78 -8.31 -17.53 12.33
C GLY A 78 -8.30 -17.40 10.81
N TYR A 79 -7.29 -16.70 10.25
CA TYR A 79 -7.09 -16.60 8.80
C TYR A 79 -6.01 -17.55 8.32
N LYS A 80 -6.21 -18.11 7.13
CA LYS A 80 -5.13 -18.70 6.35
C LYS A 80 -4.46 -17.60 5.55
N MET A 81 -3.12 -17.52 5.65
CA MET A 81 -2.33 -16.53 4.93
C MET A 81 -1.65 -17.15 3.72
N ILE A 82 -1.69 -16.43 2.57
CA ILE A 82 -1.06 -16.83 1.32
C ILE A 82 -0.23 -15.65 0.82
N PHE A 83 1.07 -15.88 0.65
CA PHE A 83 1.98 -14.92 0.02
C PHE A 83 1.86 -14.96 -1.50
N CYS A 84 2.15 -13.83 -2.14
CA CYS A 84 2.32 -13.83 -3.60
C CYS A 84 3.48 -14.75 -4.01
N LYS A 85 3.31 -15.42 -5.14
CA LYS A 85 4.33 -16.36 -5.67
C LYS A 85 5.51 -15.64 -6.30
N GLU A 86 5.26 -14.49 -6.90
CA GLU A 86 6.23 -13.71 -7.66
C GLU A 86 6.26 -12.25 -7.16
N GLN A 87 7.41 -11.60 -7.24
CA GLN A 87 7.62 -10.24 -6.73
C GLN A 87 6.64 -9.20 -7.27
N ASN A 88 6.13 -9.41 -8.50
CA ASN A 88 5.22 -8.45 -9.15
C ASN A 88 3.74 -8.86 -9.09
N PHE A 89 3.41 -9.89 -8.32
CA PHE A 89 2.02 -10.32 -8.15
C PHE A 89 1.30 -9.43 -7.13
N TYR A 90 0.03 -9.21 -7.40
CA TYR A 90 -0.90 -8.55 -6.48
C TYR A 90 -1.75 -9.60 -5.76
N PRO A 91 -2.11 -9.39 -4.51
CA PRO A 91 -1.51 -8.49 -3.53
C PRO A 91 -0.23 -9.09 -2.92
N ASP A 92 0.47 -8.33 -2.05
CA ASP A 92 1.60 -8.88 -1.30
C ASP A 92 1.18 -10.06 -0.43
N ILE A 93 -0.01 -9.98 0.20
CA ILE A 93 -0.57 -11.01 1.06
C ILE A 93 -2.08 -11.15 0.80
N SER A 94 -2.55 -12.39 0.72
CA SER A 94 -3.98 -12.74 0.74
C SER A 94 -4.33 -13.44 2.05
N PHE A 95 -5.37 -12.99 2.72
CA PHE A 95 -5.94 -13.65 3.89
C PHE A 95 -7.26 -14.30 3.53
N LEU A 96 -7.45 -15.53 3.96
CA LEU A 96 -8.67 -16.31 3.74
C LEU A 96 -9.27 -16.65 5.09
N ASP A 97 -10.55 -16.35 5.29
CA ASP A 97 -11.27 -16.81 6.47
C ASP A 97 -11.74 -18.27 6.32
N LYS A 98 -12.43 -18.79 7.34
CA LYS A 98 -12.96 -20.16 7.33
C LYS A 98 -14.05 -20.42 6.28
N HIS A 99 -14.61 -19.38 5.68
CA HIS A 99 -15.62 -19.45 4.62
C HIS A 99 -15.02 -19.17 3.23
N ASP A 100 -13.69 -19.14 3.12
CA ASP A 100 -12.94 -18.84 1.91
C ASP A 100 -13.14 -17.39 1.38
N ASN A 101 -13.64 -16.47 2.23
CA ASN A 101 -13.64 -15.06 1.90
C ASN A 101 -12.20 -14.53 1.84
N LYS A 102 -11.83 -13.87 0.75
CA LYS A 102 -10.47 -13.47 0.44
C LYS A 102 -10.28 -11.97 0.67
N PHE A 103 -9.27 -11.59 1.43
CA PHE A 103 -8.90 -10.21 1.70
C PHE A 103 -7.50 -9.94 1.17
N ALA A 104 -7.40 -9.03 0.21
CA ALA A 104 -6.13 -8.58 -0.34
C ALA A 104 -5.50 -7.53 0.58
N VAL A 105 -4.25 -7.71 0.98
CA VAL A 105 -3.48 -6.70 1.70
C VAL A 105 -2.21 -6.39 0.93
N ASP A 106 -2.08 -5.12 0.54
CA ASP A 106 -0.96 -4.58 -0.20
C ASP A 106 -0.18 -3.64 0.72
N MET A 107 1.10 -3.91 0.94
CA MET A 107 1.94 -3.11 1.82
C MET A 107 2.50 -1.91 1.07
N LYS A 108 2.36 -0.74 1.65
CA LYS A 108 2.90 0.49 1.07
C LYS A 108 3.62 1.30 2.13
N SER A 109 4.76 1.84 1.77
CA SER A 109 5.45 2.78 2.64
C SER A 109 5.73 4.10 1.92
N THR A 110 5.74 5.18 2.68
CA THR A 110 6.00 6.51 2.17
C THR A 110 6.66 7.40 3.22
N TYR A 111 7.39 8.41 2.77
CA TYR A 111 8.06 9.34 3.67
C TYR A 111 7.37 10.71 3.68
N ARG A 112 7.48 11.41 4.80
CA ARG A 112 7.04 12.80 4.93
C ARG A 112 7.92 13.70 4.08
N LYS A 113 7.30 14.50 3.22
CA LYS A 113 7.97 15.60 2.50
C LYS A 113 8.07 16.85 3.37
N ASN A 114 7.03 17.07 4.17
CA ASN A 114 6.89 18.17 5.10
C ASN A 114 5.88 17.80 6.21
N GLY A 115 5.47 18.73 7.03
CA GLY A 115 4.51 18.50 8.12
C GLY A 115 3.09 18.14 7.66
N ARG A 116 2.74 18.34 6.37
CA ARG A 116 1.39 18.13 5.83
C ARG A 116 1.32 17.00 4.81
N ASP A 117 2.40 16.75 4.08
CA ASP A 117 2.38 15.90 2.90
C ASP A 117 3.44 14.80 2.93
N VAL A 118 3.05 13.67 2.37
CA VAL A 118 3.94 12.54 2.07
C VAL A 118 4.28 12.48 0.59
N ASN A 119 5.26 11.65 0.23
CA ASN A 119 5.46 11.26 -1.15
C ASN A 119 4.29 10.38 -1.62
N GLY A 120 3.80 10.62 -2.84
CA GLY A 120 2.68 9.83 -3.39
C GLY A 120 3.07 8.35 -3.54
N MET A 121 2.13 7.47 -3.20
CA MET A 121 2.25 6.03 -3.41
C MET A 121 1.50 5.61 -4.66
N THR A 122 1.89 4.47 -5.23
CA THR A 122 1.11 3.78 -6.26
C THR A 122 0.32 2.64 -5.62
N LEU A 123 -0.99 2.59 -5.91
CA LEU A 123 -1.93 1.65 -5.29
C LEU A 123 -2.25 0.44 -6.21
N GLY A 124 -1.31 0.09 -7.08
CA GLY A 124 -1.47 -0.98 -8.06
C GLY A 124 -1.99 -0.48 -9.41
N ALA A 125 -1.96 -1.37 -10.40
CA ALA A 125 -2.34 -1.07 -11.75
C ALA A 125 -3.86 -0.89 -11.90
N PHE A 126 -4.28 0.02 -12.81
CA PHE A 126 -5.66 0.11 -13.30
C PHE A 126 -5.87 -0.59 -14.66
N THR A 127 -4.94 -1.48 -15.02
CA THR A 127 -4.97 -2.30 -16.24
C THR A 127 -4.75 -3.77 -15.88
N GLY A 128 -4.67 -4.66 -16.86
CA GLY A 128 -4.47 -6.09 -16.61
C GLY A 128 -5.56 -6.69 -15.71
N TYR A 129 -5.19 -7.31 -14.60
CA TYR A 129 -6.12 -7.97 -13.67
C TYR A 129 -7.19 -7.01 -13.09
N PHE A 130 -6.93 -5.72 -13.04
CA PHE A 130 -7.95 -4.76 -12.59
C PHE A 130 -9.11 -4.62 -13.58
N ARG A 131 -8.83 -4.67 -14.88
CA ARG A 131 -9.84 -4.63 -15.94
C ARG A 131 -10.40 -6.00 -16.28
N ASP A 132 -9.52 -6.98 -16.44
CA ASP A 132 -9.91 -8.38 -16.56
C ASP A 132 -9.94 -9.02 -15.17
N ARG A 133 -11.07 -8.89 -14.51
CA ARG A 133 -11.26 -9.29 -13.11
C ARG A 133 -11.24 -10.78 -12.89
N THR A 134 -11.28 -11.58 -13.94
CA THR A 134 -11.18 -13.04 -13.92
C THR A 134 -9.76 -13.53 -14.25
N SER A 135 -8.88 -12.63 -14.65
CA SER A 135 -7.50 -12.94 -14.98
C SER A 135 -6.73 -13.49 -13.78
N LYS A 136 -5.89 -14.49 -14.05
CA LYS A 136 -4.91 -15.06 -13.10
C LYS A 136 -3.48 -14.56 -13.36
N LYS A 137 -3.31 -13.60 -14.27
CA LYS A 137 -1.99 -13.08 -14.63
C LYS A 137 -1.56 -11.98 -13.68
N ASN A 138 -0.40 -12.14 -13.06
CA ASN A 138 0.20 -11.20 -12.09
C ASN A 138 -0.70 -10.91 -10.87
N ILE A 139 -1.49 -11.89 -10.47
CA ILE A 139 -2.37 -11.80 -9.30
C ILE A 139 -2.51 -13.19 -8.65
N THR A 140 -2.61 -13.24 -7.32
CA THR A 140 -2.69 -14.50 -6.56
C THR A 140 -4.04 -15.20 -6.77
N PHE A 141 -5.14 -14.47 -6.66
CA PHE A 141 -6.49 -14.90 -7.03
C PHE A 141 -7.11 -13.88 -7.97
N PRO A 142 -8.06 -14.25 -8.85
CA PRO A 142 -8.79 -13.29 -9.65
C PRO A 142 -9.30 -12.10 -8.83
N TYR A 143 -9.19 -10.90 -9.39
CA TYR A 143 -9.55 -9.67 -8.66
C TYR A 143 -10.99 -9.70 -8.14
N ALA A 144 -11.91 -10.26 -8.90
CA ALA A 144 -13.32 -10.39 -8.52
C ALA A 144 -13.59 -11.36 -7.35
N GLU A 145 -12.64 -12.23 -7.02
CA GLU A 145 -12.79 -13.18 -5.90
C GLU A 145 -12.46 -12.56 -4.54
N TYR A 146 -11.84 -11.38 -4.51
CA TYR A 146 -11.54 -10.71 -3.26
C TYR A 146 -12.78 -10.02 -2.69
N THR A 147 -13.04 -10.27 -1.41
CA THR A 147 -14.06 -9.57 -0.63
C THR A 147 -13.69 -8.12 -0.41
N GLY A 148 -12.39 -7.82 -0.23
CA GLY A 148 -11.90 -6.45 -0.06
C GLY A 148 -10.43 -6.31 -0.42
N HIS A 149 -10.05 -5.08 -0.80
CA HIS A 149 -8.71 -4.69 -1.21
C HIS A 149 -8.15 -3.63 -0.27
N PHE A 150 -7.29 -4.03 0.64
CA PHE A 150 -6.73 -3.18 1.68
C PHE A 150 -5.31 -2.75 1.39
N VAL A 151 -4.96 -1.58 1.85
CA VAL A 151 -3.60 -1.08 1.93
C VAL A 151 -3.22 -0.95 3.39
N LEU A 152 -2.17 -1.68 3.81
CA LEU A 152 -1.46 -1.39 5.04
C LEU A 152 -0.35 -0.42 4.71
N GLY A 153 -0.51 0.82 5.12
CA GLY A 153 0.43 1.89 4.82
C GLY A 153 1.29 2.26 6.01
N VAL A 154 2.54 2.58 5.74
CA VAL A 154 3.51 3.05 6.73
C VAL A 154 4.05 4.40 6.31
N ILE A 155 3.81 5.44 7.11
CA ILE A 155 4.39 6.76 6.94
C ILE A 155 5.60 6.86 7.85
N TYR A 156 6.74 7.34 7.35
CA TYR A 156 7.94 7.56 8.12
C TYR A 156 8.61 8.91 7.81
N SER A 157 9.50 9.37 8.70
CA SER A 157 10.41 10.48 8.45
C SER A 157 11.77 9.95 8.03
N ARG A 158 12.43 10.60 7.07
CA ARG A 158 13.83 10.34 6.74
C ARG A 158 14.72 11.02 7.78
N ALA A 159 15.88 10.41 8.08
CA ALA A 159 16.89 11.11 8.87
C ALA A 159 17.39 12.33 8.10
N THR A 160 17.58 13.44 8.82
CA THR A 160 18.11 14.69 8.29
C THR A 160 19.64 14.72 8.34
N ASP A 161 20.24 13.90 9.22
CA ASP A 161 21.67 13.84 9.41
C ASP A 161 22.35 13.13 8.23
N ALA A 162 23.50 13.62 7.84
CA ALA A 162 24.29 13.00 6.79
C ALA A 162 24.76 11.59 7.24
N ILE A 163 24.33 10.59 6.51
CA ILE A 163 24.75 9.19 6.71
C ILE A 163 25.87 8.93 5.72
N ASP A 164 27.05 8.62 6.24
CA ASP A 164 28.17 8.17 5.38
C ASP A 164 27.98 6.68 5.03
N GLU A 165 27.39 6.44 3.86
CA GLU A 165 27.14 5.08 3.34
C GLU A 165 28.44 4.29 3.03
N ARG A 166 29.60 4.95 3.04
CA ARG A 166 30.90 4.30 2.81
C ARG A 166 31.54 3.80 4.09
N LYS A 167 31.05 4.25 5.24
CA LYS A 167 31.59 3.88 6.53
C LYS A 167 31.20 2.46 6.91
N ILE A 168 32.20 1.65 7.25
CA ILE A 168 32.03 0.29 7.77
C ILE A 168 32.07 0.37 9.30
N TYR A 169 31.08 -0.21 9.95
CA TYR A 169 30.94 -0.25 11.39
C TYR A 169 31.21 -1.70 11.90
N LYS A 170 31.47 -1.81 13.19
CA LYS A 170 31.57 -3.10 13.90
C LYS A 170 30.38 -3.27 14.85
N LEU A 171 30.17 -4.48 15.37
CA LEU A 171 29.07 -4.76 16.32
C LEU A 171 29.05 -3.82 17.54
N GLY A 172 30.23 -3.42 18.03
CA GLY A 172 30.34 -2.47 19.13
C GLY A 172 29.80 -1.07 18.81
N ASP A 173 29.69 -0.72 17.52
CA ASP A 173 29.23 0.60 17.06
C ASP A 173 27.72 0.69 16.88
N LEU A 174 26.96 -0.39 17.07
CA LEU A 174 25.51 -0.46 16.78
C LEU A 174 24.72 0.71 17.37
N ARG A 175 25.06 1.14 18.59
CA ARG A 175 24.36 2.25 19.25
C ARG A 175 24.65 3.61 18.62
N ASN A 176 25.78 3.72 17.90
CA ASN A 176 26.25 4.96 17.29
C ASN A 176 25.81 5.09 15.82
N ILE A 177 25.21 4.03 15.24
CA ILE A 177 24.70 4.07 13.87
C ILE A 177 23.38 4.80 13.87
N THR A 178 23.30 5.91 13.15
CA THR A 178 22.07 6.70 12.98
C THR A 178 21.04 5.88 12.21
N SER A 179 19.79 5.88 12.69
CA SER A 179 18.67 5.28 11.95
C SER A 179 18.33 6.12 10.73
N VAL A 180 18.27 5.52 9.57
CA VAL A 180 17.97 6.20 8.29
C VAL A 180 16.53 6.71 8.21
N VAL A 181 15.61 6.09 8.96
CA VAL A 181 14.19 6.49 9.04
C VAL A 181 13.67 6.39 10.49
N LYS A 182 12.61 7.14 10.79
CA LYS A 182 12.01 7.23 12.13
C LYS A 182 10.55 7.70 12.07
N ASP A 183 9.90 7.81 13.21
CA ASP A 183 8.57 8.41 13.41
C ASP A 183 7.50 7.73 12.56
N PHE A 184 7.31 6.44 12.78
CA PHE A 184 6.38 5.62 12.01
C PHE A 184 4.94 5.88 12.41
N LYS A 185 4.06 5.95 11.40
CA LYS A 185 2.60 5.93 11.56
C LYS A 185 2.01 4.92 10.59
N PHE A 186 1.20 4.01 11.13
CA PHE A 186 0.47 3.03 10.34
C PHE A 186 -0.95 3.49 10.03
N PHE A 187 -1.47 3.05 8.90
CA PHE A 187 -2.88 3.14 8.56
C PHE A 187 -3.33 1.91 7.78
N ILE A 188 -4.62 1.58 7.88
CA ILE A 188 -5.23 0.47 7.15
C ILE A 188 -6.55 0.96 6.59
N HIS A 189 -6.61 1.03 5.27
CA HIS A 189 -7.81 1.44 4.55
C HIS A 189 -8.05 0.56 3.33
N GLU A 190 -9.30 0.45 2.92
CA GLU A 190 -9.58 -0.04 1.58
C GLU A 190 -8.96 0.89 0.54
N LYS A 191 -8.52 0.33 -0.58
CA LYS A 191 -7.78 1.05 -1.63
C LYS A 191 -8.51 2.32 -2.09
N TYR A 192 -9.82 2.26 -2.29
CA TYR A 192 -10.60 3.39 -2.78
C TYR A 192 -10.66 4.57 -1.80
N HIS A 193 -10.54 4.33 -0.48
CA HIS A 193 -10.52 5.39 0.54
C HIS A 193 -9.30 6.30 0.46
N ILE A 194 -8.21 5.83 -0.13
CA ILE A 194 -6.96 6.58 -0.21
C ILE A 194 -6.48 6.85 -1.64
N ALA A 195 -7.23 6.39 -2.63
CA ALA A 195 -6.94 6.64 -4.03
C ALA A 195 -7.30 8.08 -4.43
N VAL A 196 -6.51 8.65 -5.35
CA VAL A 196 -6.90 9.88 -6.07
C VAL A 196 -7.39 9.54 -7.47
N ASP A 197 -7.90 10.52 -8.18
CA ASP A 197 -8.49 10.42 -9.51
C ASP A 197 -7.46 10.60 -10.66
N ARG A 198 -6.19 10.34 -10.39
CA ARG A 198 -5.10 10.46 -11.37
C ARG A 198 -4.01 9.42 -11.11
N PRO A 199 -3.25 9.03 -12.14
CA PRO A 199 -2.11 8.13 -11.98
C PRO A 199 -1.09 8.64 -10.97
N GLY A 200 -0.42 7.72 -10.28
CA GLY A 200 0.46 8.04 -9.16
C GLY A 200 1.79 8.68 -9.53
N SER A 201 2.37 8.31 -10.65
CA SER A 201 3.63 8.89 -11.11
C SER A 201 3.75 8.79 -12.63
N GLY A 202 4.01 9.92 -13.28
CA GLY A 202 4.32 10.01 -14.70
C GLY A 202 3.36 9.20 -15.61
N ASN A 203 3.94 8.48 -16.57
CA ASN A 203 3.20 7.64 -17.51
C ASN A 203 2.87 6.24 -16.96
N THR A 204 2.90 6.04 -15.64
CA THR A 204 2.57 4.75 -15.05
C THR A 204 1.09 4.45 -15.15
N LYS A 205 0.76 3.19 -15.41
CA LYS A 205 -0.62 2.69 -15.41
C LYS A 205 -1.07 2.30 -13.99
N ASN A 206 -0.62 3.05 -12.98
CA ASN A 206 -0.90 2.80 -11.58
C ASN A 206 -1.76 3.90 -10.97
N ILE A 207 -2.69 3.52 -10.13
CA ILE A 207 -3.56 4.41 -9.36
C ILE A 207 -2.70 5.18 -8.35
N GLY A 208 -2.90 6.49 -8.26
CA GLY A 208 -2.22 7.34 -7.28
C GLY A 208 -2.91 7.37 -5.93
N SER A 209 -2.15 7.70 -4.89
CA SER A 209 -2.67 7.89 -3.53
C SER A 209 -2.83 9.36 -3.15
N VAL A 210 -3.67 9.63 -2.17
CA VAL A 210 -3.70 10.89 -1.42
C VAL A 210 -2.30 11.15 -0.84
N THR A 211 -1.87 12.42 -0.86
CA THR A 211 -0.57 12.84 -0.30
C THR A 211 -0.69 13.61 1.01
N ASN A 212 -1.84 14.21 1.29
CA ASN A 212 -2.07 14.87 2.57
C ASN A 212 -2.15 13.84 3.70
N ILE A 213 -1.34 14.02 4.75
CA ILE A 213 -1.17 13.06 5.85
C ILE A 213 -2.47 12.83 6.59
N ASP A 214 -3.20 13.89 6.96
CA ASP A 214 -4.43 13.76 7.75
C ASP A 214 -5.52 13.05 6.96
N LYS A 215 -5.68 13.38 5.67
CA LYS A 215 -6.61 12.68 4.77
C LYS A 215 -6.22 11.23 4.58
N LEU A 216 -4.93 10.95 4.44
CA LEU A 216 -4.41 9.59 4.27
C LEU A 216 -4.66 8.73 5.51
N LEU A 217 -4.36 9.27 6.71
CA LEU A 217 -4.60 8.58 7.98
C LEU A 217 -6.09 8.38 8.25
N ALA A 218 -6.94 9.33 7.86
CA ALA A 218 -8.39 9.25 8.03
C ALA A 218 -9.10 8.43 6.94
N GLY A 219 -8.41 8.03 5.86
CA GLY A 219 -9.03 7.36 4.71
C GLY A 219 -10.04 8.26 3.98
N LYS A 220 -9.75 9.56 3.85
CA LYS A 220 -10.63 10.56 3.24
C LYS A 220 -10.15 11.00 1.85
N GLY A 221 -10.03 10.04 0.95
CA GLY A 221 -9.78 10.30 -0.46
C GLY A 221 -11.06 10.70 -1.22
N PRO A 222 -10.92 11.14 -2.48
CA PRO A 222 -12.05 11.64 -3.28
C PRO A 222 -13.11 10.59 -3.60
N PHE A 223 -12.79 9.29 -3.50
CA PHE A 223 -13.75 8.21 -3.71
C PHE A 223 -14.44 7.73 -2.43
N THR A 224 -14.07 8.21 -1.26
CA THR A 224 -14.59 7.71 0.02
C THR A 224 -16.11 7.83 0.13
N GLU A 225 -16.65 8.98 -0.26
CA GLU A 225 -18.11 9.24 -0.24
C GLU A 225 -18.84 8.68 -1.47
N LEU A 226 -18.10 8.42 -2.55
CA LEU A 226 -18.66 7.91 -3.80
C LEU A 226 -18.79 6.39 -3.81
N GLY A 227 -18.01 5.71 -2.96
CA GLY A 227 -18.02 4.26 -2.82
C GLY A 227 -17.06 3.52 -3.77
N GLU A 228 -16.88 2.24 -3.47
CA GLU A 228 -16.01 1.32 -4.22
C GLU A 228 -16.48 1.14 -5.67
N GLU A 229 -17.79 1.09 -5.91
CA GLU A 229 -18.36 0.91 -7.25
C GLU A 229 -17.98 2.05 -8.21
N VAL A 230 -18.03 3.29 -7.72
CA VAL A 230 -17.63 4.47 -8.51
C VAL A 230 -16.12 4.47 -8.74
N PHE A 231 -15.32 4.10 -7.75
CA PHE A 231 -13.88 3.93 -7.89
C PHE A 231 -13.54 2.87 -8.95
N ASP A 232 -14.22 1.74 -8.89
CA ASP A 232 -14.02 0.64 -9.82
C ASP A 232 -14.38 1.02 -11.25
N ASP A 233 -15.57 1.62 -11.46
CA ASP A 233 -16.01 2.08 -12.79
C ASP A 233 -15.07 3.18 -13.32
N TYR A 234 -14.68 4.12 -12.47
CA TYR A 234 -13.75 5.18 -12.85
C TYR A 234 -12.44 4.60 -13.41
N TRP A 235 -11.77 3.71 -12.68
CA TRP A 235 -10.48 3.17 -13.09
C TRP A 235 -10.58 2.08 -14.16
N MET A 236 -11.70 1.39 -14.24
CA MET A 236 -11.98 0.41 -15.30
C MET A 236 -11.89 1.06 -16.69
N TYR A 237 -12.44 2.25 -16.83
CA TYR A 237 -12.52 2.96 -18.12
C TYR A 237 -11.57 4.14 -18.25
N TYR A 238 -10.75 4.42 -17.23
CA TYR A 238 -9.76 5.50 -17.28
C TYR A 238 -8.74 5.25 -18.40
N MET A 239 -8.44 6.28 -19.18
CA MET A 239 -7.44 6.22 -20.24
C MET A 239 -6.36 7.29 -20.03
N THR A 240 -5.07 6.91 -20.18
CA THR A 240 -4.01 7.88 -20.40
C THR A 240 -4.13 8.46 -21.82
N LYS A 241 -3.41 9.55 -22.09
CA LYS A 241 -3.35 10.12 -23.44
C LYS A 241 -2.87 9.06 -24.49
N ASP A 242 -1.85 8.29 -24.14
CA ASP A 242 -1.30 7.26 -25.03
C ASP A 242 -2.29 6.11 -25.27
N MET A 243 -3.05 5.72 -24.23
CA MET A 243 -4.11 4.70 -24.37
C MET A 243 -5.24 5.19 -25.27
N ALA A 244 -5.66 6.44 -25.14
CA ALA A 244 -6.69 7.02 -25.99
C ALA A 244 -6.22 7.11 -27.46
N LYS A 245 -4.97 7.53 -27.66
CA LYS A 245 -4.35 7.56 -29.01
C LYS A 245 -4.24 6.17 -29.64
N ALA A 246 -3.93 5.15 -28.87
CA ALA A 246 -3.80 3.76 -29.35
C ALA A 246 -5.13 3.15 -29.85
N VAL A 247 -6.26 3.77 -29.53
CA VAL A 247 -7.60 3.37 -29.99
C VAL A 247 -8.27 4.46 -30.83
N ASP A 248 -7.47 5.32 -31.47
CA ASP A 248 -7.88 6.39 -32.38
C ASP A 248 -8.85 7.42 -31.79
N LEU A 249 -8.86 7.60 -30.48
CA LEU A 249 -9.61 8.65 -29.83
C LEU A 249 -8.85 9.98 -29.85
N LYS A 250 -9.54 11.09 -30.13
CA LYS A 250 -8.97 12.46 -30.08
C LYS A 250 -8.46 12.84 -28.69
N GLY A 251 -8.90 12.17 -27.62
CA GLY A 251 -8.48 12.38 -26.24
C GLY A 251 -9.12 11.38 -25.28
N ALA A 252 -8.61 11.33 -24.06
CA ALA A 252 -9.22 10.50 -23.02
C ALA A 252 -10.66 10.99 -22.71
N PRO A 253 -11.61 10.09 -22.46
CA PRO A 253 -12.99 10.46 -22.16
C PRO A 253 -13.11 11.37 -20.92
N TYR A 254 -12.25 11.18 -19.94
CA TYR A 254 -12.13 12.02 -18.75
C TYR A 254 -10.71 11.86 -18.14
N ARG A 255 -10.30 12.84 -17.34
CA ARG A 255 -8.96 12.88 -16.69
C ARG A 255 -9.05 13.09 -15.18
N ASN A 256 -10.22 13.42 -14.66
CA ASN A 256 -10.51 13.64 -13.25
C ASN A 256 -11.98 13.32 -12.94
N LEU A 257 -12.33 13.29 -11.64
CA LEU A 257 -13.69 12.97 -11.19
C LEU A 257 -14.74 13.96 -11.70
N GLY A 258 -14.42 15.23 -11.83
CA GLY A 258 -15.36 16.22 -12.35
C GLY A 258 -15.73 15.94 -13.82
N GLU A 259 -14.72 15.63 -14.65
CA GLU A 259 -14.94 15.23 -16.05
C GLU A 259 -15.69 13.88 -16.14
N TYR A 260 -15.35 12.91 -15.27
CA TYR A 260 -16.00 11.61 -15.21
C TYR A 260 -17.51 11.74 -14.87
N ARG A 261 -17.87 12.54 -13.86
CA ARG A 261 -19.28 12.78 -13.51
C ARG A 261 -20.06 13.34 -14.69
N LYS A 262 -19.49 14.31 -15.42
CA LYS A 262 -20.10 14.85 -16.64
C LYS A 262 -20.24 13.78 -17.72
N TYR A 263 -19.19 12.98 -17.93
CA TYR A 263 -19.21 11.90 -18.91
C TYR A 263 -20.29 10.86 -18.61
N LYS A 264 -20.45 10.47 -17.34
CA LYS A 264 -21.47 9.51 -16.88
C LYS A 264 -22.85 10.14 -16.67
N LYS A 265 -23.02 11.46 -16.88
CA LYS A 265 -24.25 12.21 -16.60
C LYS A 265 -24.75 12.02 -15.16
N MET A 266 -23.83 11.85 -14.22
CA MET A 266 -24.15 11.77 -12.79
C MET A 266 -24.61 13.13 -12.29
N LYS A 267 -25.68 13.17 -11.47
CA LYS A 267 -26.10 14.39 -10.75
C LYS A 267 -25.03 14.76 -9.72
N GLU A 268 -24.83 16.06 -9.53
CA GLU A 268 -23.94 16.60 -8.48
C GLU A 268 -24.46 16.28 -7.07
#